data_e88d41d7fa2d7481629702ac3681ddaf
#
_entry.id   e88d41d7fa2d7481629702ac3681ddaf
#
_cell.length_a   1.000
_cell.length_b   1.000
_cell.length_c   1.000
_cell.angle_alpha   90.00
_cell.angle_beta   90.00
_cell.angle_gamma   90.00
#
_symmetry.space_group_name_H-M   'P 1'
#
loop_
_entity.id
_entity.type
_entity.pdbx_description
1 polymer ?
#
loop_
_entity_poly.entity_id
_entity_poly.type
_entity_poly.pdbx_seq_one_letter_code
_entity_poly.pdbx_strand_id
1 'polypeptide(L)'
;MNLILIAGLPATGKSRFASYLQQRQNIPLLCKDSIKEILFDTIGFQSHDEKTKLNHAALESLYYAARQILAAGSSVILENNFEWYALPGLEQMIAAYGCEPITIFFGGDERVIYRRYVERNADPTRHRGHVLSTCYPEKDNIGVIPEPISLQEFQESFRKR
;
A
#
# COMPACT_ATOMS: atom_id res chain seq x y z
N MET A 1 9.63 -15.20 -15.96
CA MET A 1 8.53 -14.85 -15.02
C MET A 1 9.01 -13.70 -14.15
N ASN A 2 8.25 -12.62 -14.08
CA ASN A 2 8.70 -11.38 -13.44
C ASN A 2 7.87 -11.08 -12.18
N LEU A 3 8.55 -10.62 -11.13
CA LEU A 3 7.95 -10.02 -9.95
C LEU A 3 8.11 -8.50 -10.07
N ILE A 4 7.04 -7.80 -10.51
CA ILE A 4 7.10 -6.36 -10.76
C ILE A 4 6.65 -5.63 -9.49
N LEU A 5 7.55 -4.86 -8.91
CA LEU A 5 7.34 -4.10 -7.67
C LEU A 5 7.13 -2.62 -8.00
N ILE A 6 5.95 -2.10 -7.72
CA ILE A 6 5.65 -0.67 -7.84
C ILE A 6 5.69 -0.07 -6.44
N ALA A 7 6.79 0.61 -6.15
CA ALA A 7 7.19 1.12 -4.86
C ALA A 7 7.24 2.66 -4.81
N GLY A 8 7.36 3.22 -3.63
CA GLY A 8 7.61 4.65 -3.42
C GLY A 8 6.60 5.34 -2.52
N LEU A 9 6.71 6.66 -2.44
CA LEU A 9 5.94 7.49 -1.49
C LEU A 9 4.43 7.50 -1.79
N PRO A 10 3.55 7.70 -0.80
CA PRO A 10 2.13 7.88 -1.03
C PRO A 10 1.86 9.12 -1.90
N ALA A 11 0.72 9.15 -2.57
CA ALA A 11 0.28 10.25 -3.43
C ALA A 11 1.20 10.58 -4.63
N THR A 12 2.11 9.67 -5.03
CA THR A 12 3.00 9.82 -6.19
C THR A 12 2.42 9.31 -7.51
N GLY A 13 1.25 8.65 -7.47
CA GLY A 13 0.59 8.13 -8.67
C GLY A 13 0.85 6.64 -8.93
N LYS A 14 1.46 5.90 -7.99
CA LYS A 14 1.74 4.45 -8.09
C LYS A 14 0.54 3.63 -8.57
N SER A 15 -0.59 3.75 -7.87
CA SER A 15 -1.77 2.93 -8.14
C SER A 15 -2.34 3.19 -9.54
N ARG A 16 -2.30 4.45 -10.00
CA ARG A 16 -2.71 4.79 -11.38
C ARG A 16 -1.81 4.14 -12.41
N PHE A 17 -0.50 4.19 -12.19
CA PHE A 17 0.47 3.54 -13.07
C PHE A 17 0.36 2.02 -13.01
N ALA A 18 0.18 1.44 -11.82
CA ALA A 18 -0.02 0.01 -11.65
C ALA A 18 -1.24 -0.51 -12.43
N SER A 19 -2.37 0.19 -12.35
CA SER A 19 -3.57 -0.13 -13.12
C SER A 19 -3.36 0.00 -14.64
N TYR A 20 -2.64 1.03 -15.07
CA TYR A 20 -2.27 1.19 -16.48
C TYR A 20 -1.41 0.02 -16.98
N LEU A 21 -0.38 -0.35 -16.18
CA LEU A 21 0.52 -1.45 -16.53
C LEU A 21 -0.22 -2.80 -16.58
N GLN A 22 -1.08 -3.06 -15.59
CA GLN A 22 -1.95 -4.23 -15.56
C GLN A 22 -2.75 -4.38 -16.86
N GLN A 23 -3.46 -3.33 -17.26
CA GLN A 23 -4.30 -3.34 -18.45
C GLN A 23 -3.47 -3.50 -19.72
N ARG A 24 -2.31 -2.84 -19.78
CA ARG A 24 -1.46 -2.85 -20.98
C ARG A 24 -0.74 -4.17 -21.19
N GLN A 25 -0.32 -4.82 -20.12
CA GLN A 25 0.50 -6.04 -20.14
C GLN A 25 -0.32 -7.31 -19.83
N ASN A 26 -1.58 -7.17 -19.43
CA ASN A 26 -2.43 -8.28 -18.99
C ASN A 26 -1.77 -9.13 -17.87
N ILE A 27 -1.10 -8.46 -16.92
CA ILE A 27 -0.43 -9.08 -15.76
C ILE A 27 -1.29 -8.83 -14.52
N PRO A 28 -1.57 -9.84 -13.67
CA PRO A 28 -2.29 -9.65 -12.42
C PRO A 28 -1.66 -8.57 -11.54
N LEU A 29 -2.50 -7.68 -11.01
CA LEU A 29 -2.10 -6.64 -10.07
C LEU A 29 -2.66 -6.95 -8.69
N LEU A 30 -1.80 -6.95 -7.68
CA LEU A 30 -2.14 -7.03 -6.28
C LEU A 30 -1.73 -5.72 -5.60
N CYS A 31 -2.72 -5.01 -5.04
CA CYS A 31 -2.53 -3.76 -4.31
C CYS A 31 -2.75 -3.98 -2.82
N LYS A 32 -1.75 -3.66 -1.99
CA LYS A 32 -1.85 -3.82 -0.54
C LYS A 32 -2.96 -2.95 0.06
N ASP A 33 -3.11 -1.71 -0.41
CA ASP A 33 -4.13 -0.81 0.12
C ASP A 33 -5.53 -1.34 -0.14
N SER A 34 -5.79 -1.97 -1.29
CA SER A 34 -7.10 -2.60 -1.57
C SER A 34 -7.39 -3.79 -0.64
N ILE A 35 -6.38 -4.60 -0.31
CA ILE A 35 -6.54 -5.68 0.68
C ILE A 35 -6.81 -5.10 2.07
N LYS A 36 -6.13 -4.01 2.44
CA LYS A 36 -6.37 -3.31 3.71
C LYS A 36 -7.80 -2.78 3.80
N GLU A 37 -8.33 -2.20 2.73
CA GLU A 37 -9.71 -1.71 2.70
C GLU A 37 -10.70 -2.83 2.98
N ILE A 38 -10.53 -4.00 2.35
CA ILE A 38 -11.35 -5.20 2.64
C ILE A 38 -11.25 -5.58 4.12
N LEU A 39 -10.05 -5.60 4.71
CA LEU A 39 -9.87 -5.95 6.11
C LEU A 39 -10.47 -4.89 7.05
N PHE A 40 -10.38 -3.62 6.70
CA PHE A 40 -11.01 -2.54 7.47
C PHE A 40 -12.52 -2.65 7.46
N ASP A 41 -13.13 -2.92 6.31
CA ASP A 41 -14.58 -3.04 6.17
C ASP A 41 -15.15 -4.31 6.83
N THR A 42 -14.39 -5.41 6.83
CA THR A 42 -14.86 -6.70 7.36
C THR A 42 -14.57 -6.89 8.84
N ILE A 43 -13.47 -6.35 9.34
CA ILE A 43 -13.00 -6.55 10.72
C ILE A 43 -13.08 -5.24 11.51
N GLY A 44 -12.66 -4.13 10.91
CA GLY A 44 -12.48 -2.86 11.61
C GLY A 44 -11.28 -2.84 12.54
N PHE A 45 -11.08 -1.73 13.27
CA PHE A 45 -10.07 -1.61 14.32
C PHE A 45 -10.51 -0.59 15.39
N GLN A 46 -10.06 -0.78 16.63
CA GLN A 46 -10.39 0.07 17.79
C GLN A 46 -9.13 0.71 18.41
N SER A 47 -7.97 0.50 17.80
CA SER A 47 -6.70 1.08 18.24
C SER A 47 -5.69 1.14 17.11
N HIS A 48 -4.62 1.93 17.30
CA HIS A 48 -3.48 1.98 16.37
C HIS A 48 -2.80 0.60 16.23
N ASP A 49 -2.70 -0.15 17.32
CA ASP A 49 -2.08 -1.49 17.33
C ASP A 49 -2.89 -2.47 16.49
N GLU A 50 -4.23 -2.45 16.60
CA GLU A 50 -5.10 -3.27 15.77
C GLU A 50 -4.99 -2.89 14.29
N LYS A 51 -4.98 -1.59 13.98
CA LYS A 51 -4.73 -1.11 12.62
C LYS A 51 -3.39 -1.60 12.07
N THR A 52 -2.36 -1.61 12.91
CA THR A 52 -1.03 -2.12 12.54
C THR A 52 -1.07 -3.63 12.27
N LYS A 53 -1.77 -4.43 13.09
CA LYS A 53 -1.97 -5.86 12.84
C LYS A 53 -2.67 -6.12 11.51
N LEU A 54 -3.72 -5.36 11.19
CA LEU A 54 -4.40 -5.46 9.89
C LEU A 54 -3.49 -5.05 8.71
N ASN A 55 -2.59 -4.07 8.92
CA ASN A 55 -1.61 -3.71 7.91
C ASN A 55 -0.60 -4.84 7.63
N HIS A 56 -0.18 -5.59 8.66
CA HIS A 56 0.65 -6.79 8.50
C HIS A 56 -0.14 -7.93 7.83
N ALA A 57 -1.38 -8.17 8.27
CA ALA A 57 -2.24 -9.18 7.66
C ALA A 57 -2.47 -8.92 6.16
N ALA A 58 -2.65 -7.66 5.77
CA ALA A 58 -2.76 -7.28 4.37
C ALA A 58 -1.48 -7.59 3.58
N LEU A 59 -0.30 -7.39 4.16
CA LEU A 59 0.97 -7.72 3.51
C LEU A 59 1.12 -9.23 3.33
N GLU A 60 0.83 -10.03 4.35
CA GLU A 60 0.91 -11.49 4.27
C GLU A 60 -0.11 -12.06 3.26
N SER A 61 -1.32 -11.48 3.21
CA SER A 61 -2.33 -11.84 2.21
C SER A 61 -1.87 -11.51 0.78
N LEU A 62 -1.23 -10.34 0.61
CA LEU A 62 -0.62 -9.95 -0.67
C LEU A 62 0.43 -10.98 -1.10
N TYR A 63 1.32 -11.38 -0.19
CA TYR A 63 2.37 -12.35 -0.47
C TYR A 63 1.83 -13.74 -0.73
N TYR A 64 0.80 -14.17 0.03
CA TYR A 64 0.12 -15.43 -0.25
C TYR A 64 -0.42 -15.47 -1.68
N ALA A 65 -1.17 -14.45 -2.08
CA ALA A 65 -1.74 -14.37 -3.43
C ALA A 65 -0.64 -14.31 -4.52
N ALA A 66 0.42 -13.53 -4.28
CA ALA A 66 1.56 -13.45 -5.19
C ALA A 66 2.23 -14.82 -5.39
N ARG A 67 2.45 -15.57 -4.32
CA ARG A 67 3.01 -16.93 -4.38
C ARG A 67 2.16 -17.88 -5.22
N GLN A 68 0.82 -17.79 -5.13
CA GLN A 68 -0.06 -18.64 -5.96
C GLN A 68 0.09 -18.31 -7.45
N ILE A 69 0.19 -17.03 -7.81
CA ILE A 69 0.37 -16.57 -9.19
C ILE A 69 1.75 -17.01 -9.74
N LEU A 70 2.81 -16.82 -8.94
CA LEU A 70 4.17 -17.23 -9.31
C LEU A 70 4.28 -18.77 -9.45
N ALA A 71 3.66 -19.53 -8.54
CA ALA A 71 3.60 -20.99 -8.61
C ALA A 71 2.91 -21.50 -9.88
N ALA A 72 1.95 -20.74 -10.40
CA ALA A 72 1.30 -21.01 -11.69
C ALA A 72 2.14 -20.59 -12.92
N GLY A 73 3.39 -20.16 -12.72
CA GLY A 73 4.28 -19.73 -13.80
C GLY A 73 3.98 -18.35 -14.39
N SER A 74 3.14 -17.56 -13.73
CA SER A 74 2.72 -16.25 -14.22
C SER A 74 3.47 -15.12 -13.54
N SER A 75 3.71 -14.02 -14.25
CA SER A 75 4.23 -12.77 -13.67
C SER A 75 3.15 -12.08 -12.83
N VAL A 76 3.55 -11.27 -11.87
CA VAL A 76 2.64 -10.50 -10.99
C VAL A 76 3.17 -9.09 -10.73
N ILE A 77 2.27 -8.13 -10.63
CA ILE A 77 2.54 -6.75 -10.20
C ILE A 77 2.11 -6.62 -8.74
N LEU A 78 3.02 -6.20 -7.86
CA LEU A 78 2.73 -5.85 -6.48
C LEU A 78 2.85 -4.34 -6.29
N GLU A 79 1.79 -3.70 -5.81
CA GLU A 79 1.80 -2.27 -5.48
C GLU A 79 1.75 -2.09 -3.96
N ASN A 80 2.80 -1.47 -3.40
CA ASN A 80 2.94 -1.14 -1.99
C ASN A 80 4.05 -0.09 -1.80
N ASN A 81 4.18 0.46 -0.60
CA ASN A 81 5.33 1.31 -0.24
C ASN A 81 6.61 0.49 -0.02
N PHE A 82 6.50 -0.79 0.31
CA PHE A 82 7.61 -1.72 0.61
C PHE A 82 8.58 -1.19 1.66
N GLU A 83 8.10 -1.05 2.87
CA GLU A 83 8.93 -0.74 4.04
C GLU A 83 9.88 -1.91 4.35
N TRP A 84 10.93 -1.66 5.12
CA TRP A 84 12.00 -2.65 5.40
C TRP A 84 11.48 -4.02 5.88
N TYR A 85 10.41 -4.05 6.66
CA TYR A 85 9.82 -5.32 7.12
C TYR A 85 9.18 -6.15 6.00
N ALA A 86 8.98 -5.57 4.83
CA ALA A 86 8.44 -6.27 3.66
C ALA A 86 9.54 -7.04 2.87
N LEU A 87 10.82 -6.69 3.02
CA LEU A 87 11.89 -7.26 2.21
C LEU A 87 12.05 -8.77 2.37
N PRO A 88 12.04 -9.36 3.59
CA PRO A 88 12.24 -10.80 3.74
C PRO A 88 11.24 -11.66 2.95
N GLY A 89 9.98 -11.24 2.89
CA GLY A 89 8.96 -11.95 2.11
C GLY A 89 9.18 -11.87 0.60
N LEU A 90 9.70 -10.74 0.11
CA LEU A 90 10.08 -10.57 -1.30
C LEU A 90 11.28 -11.45 -1.66
N GLU A 91 12.32 -11.44 -0.84
CA GLU A 91 13.51 -12.25 -1.03
C GLU A 91 13.19 -13.76 -1.05
N GLN A 92 12.32 -14.21 -0.14
CA GLN A 92 11.84 -15.59 -0.12
C GLN A 92 11.08 -15.94 -1.40
N MET A 93 10.23 -15.08 -1.92
CA MET A 93 9.53 -15.33 -3.18
C MET A 93 10.50 -15.39 -4.37
N ILE A 94 11.45 -14.47 -4.46
CA ILE A 94 12.46 -14.46 -5.52
C ILE A 94 13.25 -15.79 -5.50
N ALA A 95 13.71 -16.21 -4.33
CA ALA A 95 14.49 -17.44 -4.17
C ALA A 95 13.65 -18.68 -4.47
N ALA A 96 12.41 -18.75 -3.98
CA ALA A 96 11.55 -19.93 -4.11
C ALA A 96 11.07 -20.16 -5.56
N TYR A 97 10.81 -19.10 -6.31
CA TYR A 97 10.22 -19.23 -7.66
C TYR A 97 11.20 -18.87 -8.78
N GLY A 98 12.42 -18.42 -8.47
CA GLY A 98 13.39 -18.01 -9.47
C GLY A 98 12.89 -16.88 -10.38
N CYS A 99 12.02 -16.02 -9.85
CA CYS A 99 11.45 -14.92 -10.61
C CYS A 99 12.43 -13.74 -10.69
N GLU A 100 12.36 -12.98 -11.79
CA GLU A 100 13.16 -11.78 -11.98
C GLU A 100 12.46 -10.57 -11.32
N PRO A 101 13.07 -9.91 -10.32
CA PRO A 101 12.49 -8.72 -9.71
C PRO A 101 12.70 -7.48 -10.58
N ILE A 102 11.63 -6.76 -10.89
CA ILE A 102 11.65 -5.48 -11.58
C ILE A 102 11.04 -4.43 -10.66
N THR A 103 11.85 -3.51 -10.16
CA THR A 103 11.37 -2.45 -9.25
C THR A 103 11.21 -1.12 -9.99
N ILE A 104 10.01 -0.54 -9.90
CA ILE A 104 9.67 0.78 -10.39
C ILE A 104 9.37 1.66 -9.18
N PHE A 105 10.29 2.58 -8.88
CA PHE A 105 10.18 3.46 -7.72
C PHE A 105 9.61 4.83 -8.08
N PHE A 106 8.55 5.24 -7.36
CA PHE A 106 7.90 6.53 -7.50
C PHE A 106 8.36 7.49 -6.40
N GLY A 107 9.03 8.54 -6.80
CA GLY A 107 9.46 9.65 -5.95
C GLY A 107 9.18 10.99 -6.62
N GLY A 108 9.70 12.07 -6.03
CA GLY A 108 9.56 13.42 -6.57
C GLY A 108 9.77 14.50 -5.52
N ASP A 109 9.41 15.74 -5.84
CA ASP A 109 9.47 16.86 -4.90
C ASP A 109 8.54 16.60 -3.70
N GLU A 110 9.12 16.56 -2.50
CA GLU A 110 8.41 16.21 -1.26
C GLU A 110 7.29 17.20 -0.93
N ARG A 111 7.43 18.48 -1.28
CA ARG A 111 6.39 19.50 -1.03
C ARG A 111 5.19 19.27 -1.95
N VAL A 112 5.44 18.89 -3.20
CA VAL A 112 4.38 18.55 -4.16
C VAL A 112 3.66 17.27 -3.71
N ILE A 113 4.42 16.26 -3.28
CA ILE A 113 3.87 14.98 -2.79
C ILE A 113 3.04 15.22 -1.52
N TYR A 114 3.55 16.02 -0.57
CA TYR A 114 2.83 16.37 0.65
C TYR A 114 1.50 17.08 0.36
N ARG A 115 1.48 18.07 -0.51
CA ARG A 115 0.23 18.76 -0.91
C ARG A 115 -0.79 17.75 -1.46
N ARG A 116 -0.38 16.89 -2.38
CA ARG A 116 -1.25 15.83 -2.93
C ARG A 116 -1.70 14.83 -1.86
N TYR A 117 -0.86 14.53 -0.88
CA TYR A 117 -1.21 13.66 0.24
C TYR A 117 -2.30 14.29 1.10
N VAL A 118 -2.19 15.58 1.43
CA VAL A 118 -3.20 16.33 2.19
C VAL A 118 -4.53 16.40 1.40
N GLU A 119 -4.47 16.81 0.14
CA GLU A 119 -5.64 16.87 -0.74
C GLU A 119 -6.35 15.51 -0.84
N ARG A 120 -5.60 14.43 -1.03
CA ARG A 120 -6.14 13.06 -1.09
C ARG A 120 -6.80 12.60 0.21
N ASN A 121 -6.26 12.97 1.36
CA ASN A 121 -6.84 12.61 2.65
C ASN A 121 -8.09 13.43 2.98
N ALA A 122 -8.24 14.61 2.38
CA ALA A 122 -9.44 15.44 2.45
C ALA A 122 -10.53 15.01 1.45
N ASP A 123 -10.22 14.17 0.47
CA ASP A 123 -11.18 13.69 -0.52
C ASP A 123 -12.23 12.77 0.14
N PRO A 124 -13.53 13.08 0.04
CA PRO A 124 -14.60 12.27 0.64
C PRO A 124 -14.71 10.85 0.05
N THR A 125 -14.14 10.61 -1.14
CA THR A 125 -14.08 9.27 -1.74
C THR A 125 -12.95 8.41 -1.20
N ARG A 126 -12.03 9.01 -0.42
CA ARG A 126 -10.94 8.28 0.22
C ARG A 126 -11.47 7.35 1.31
N HIS A 127 -11.10 6.07 1.23
CA HIS A 127 -11.49 5.10 2.26
C HIS A 127 -11.06 5.56 3.65
N ARG A 128 -12.05 5.68 4.56
CA ARG A 128 -11.87 6.26 5.90
C ARG A 128 -10.82 5.53 6.76
N GLY A 129 -10.73 4.22 6.63
CA GLY A 129 -9.71 3.42 7.32
C GLY A 129 -8.27 3.83 7.03
N HIS A 130 -7.98 4.51 5.91
CA HIS A 130 -6.65 5.07 5.66
C HIS A 130 -6.40 6.38 6.41
N VAL A 131 -7.44 7.17 6.61
CA VAL A 131 -7.36 8.52 7.21
C VAL A 131 -7.37 8.43 8.74
N LEU A 132 -8.20 7.55 9.28
CA LEU A 132 -8.35 7.35 10.73
C LEU A 132 -7.17 6.56 11.31
N SER A 133 -6.78 6.88 12.53
CA SER A 133 -5.67 6.20 13.22
C SER A 133 -6.11 5.38 14.44
N THR A 134 -7.27 5.69 15.01
CA THR A 134 -7.69 5.16 16.31
C THR A 134 -8.85 4.18 16.25
N CYS A 135 -9.83 4.40 15.37
CA CYS A 135 -11.04 3.57 15.30
C CYS A 135 -11.64 3.59 13.90
N TYR A 136 -12.05 2.43 13.39
CA TYR A 136 -12.84 2.27 12.18
C TYR A 136 -13.73 1.00 12.30
N PRO A 137 -15.04 1.01 12.01
CA PRO A 137 -15.83 2.20 11.65
C PRO A 137 -15.83 3.24 12.77
N GLU A 138 -16.03 4.50 12.38
CA GLU A 138 -16.07 5.63 13.30
C GLU A 138 -17.28 5.51 14.26
N LYS A 139 -17.04 5.72 15.57
CA LYS A 139 -18.10 5.78 16.59
C LYS A 139 -18.53 7.22 16.85
N ASP A 140 -17.54 8.11 16.87
CA ASP A 140 -17.71 9.54 17.16
C ASP A 140 -17.10 10.37 16.03
N ASN A 141 -17.56 11.61 15.89
CA ASN A 141 -17.06 12.55 14.87
C ASN A 141 -17.11 12.00 13.44
N ILE A 142 -18.19 11.32 13.09
CA ILE A 142 -18.40 10.68 11.79
C ILE A 142 -18.17 11.70 10.65
N GLY A 143 -17.30 11.36 9.73
CA GLY A 143 -17.00 12.20 8.56
C GLY A 143 -16.04 13.37 8.82
N VAL A 144 -15.62 13.61 10.05
CA VAL A 144 -14.62 14.65 10.34
C VAL A 144 -13.27 14.22 9.78
N ILE A 145 -12.66 15.09 8.98
CA ILE A 145 -11.31 14.85 8.43
C ILE A 145 -10.31 15.27 9.51
N PRO A 146 -9.44 14.36 9.99
CA PRO A 146 -8.39 14.71 10.93
C PRO A 146 -7.47 15.79 10.34
N GLU A 147 -6.93 16.65 11.19
CA GLU A 147 -5.90 17.59 10.76
C GLU A 147 -4.72 16.85 10.12
N PRO A 148 -4.21 17.36 8.99
CA PRO A 148 -3.08 16.74 8.34
C PRO A 148 -1.83 16.88 9.21
N ILE A 149 -0.98 15.86 9.21
CA ILE A 149 0.35 15.94 9.79
C ILE A 149 1.14 17.06 9.12
N SER A 150 2.07 17.68 9.81
CA SER A 150 2.93 18.72 9.24
C SER A 150 3.83 18.18 8.13
N LEU A 151 4.37 19.06 7.29
CA LEU A 151 5.35 18.67 6.26
C LEU A 151 6.58 17.99 6.89
N GLN A 152 7.03 18.46 8.05
CA GLN A 152 8.18 17.89 8.75
C GLN A 152 7.88 16.46 9.22
N GLU A 153 6.73 16.21 9.87
CA GLU A 153 6.31 14.88 10.29
C GLU A 153 6.13 13.95 9.08
N PHE A 154 5.58 14.47 7.98
CA PHE A 154 5.48 13.74 6.73
C PHE A 154 6.85 13.28 6.23
N GLN A 155 7.83 14.17 6.15
CA GLN A 155 9.20 13.86 5.75
C GLN A 155 9.88 12.84 6.68
N GLU A 156 9.73 13.01 8.00
CA GLU A 156 10.28 12.10 9.00
C GLU A 156 9.67 10.70 8.91
N SER A 157 8.38 10.60 8.58
CA SER A 157 7.70 9.31 8.43
C SER A 157 8.29 8.45 7.30
N PHE A 158 8.93 9.06 6.31
CA PHE A 158 9.57 8.34 5.19
C PHE A 158 11.06 8.07 5.39
N ARG A 159 11.75 8.89 6.16
CA ARG A 159 13.17 8.66 6.47
C ARG A 159 13.38 7.44 7.39
N LYS A 160 12.34 7.04 8.11
CA LYS A 160 12.35 5.89 9.03
C LYS A 160 11.89 4.58 8.37
N ARG A 161 11.54 4.63 7.09
CA ARG A 161 11.03 3.50 6.30
C ARG A 161 12.10 3.03 5.33
#